data_976d0834dc0b6ddc23f3671ad021a97b
#
_entry.id   976d0834dc0b6ddc23f3671ad021a97b
#
_cell.length_a   1.000
_cell.length_b   1.000
_cell.length_c   1.000
_cell.angle_alpha   90.00
_cell.angle_beta   90.00
_cell.angle_gamma   90.00
#
_symmetry.space_group_name_H-M   'P 1'
#
loop_
_entity.id
_entity.type
_entity.pdbx_description
1 polymer ?
#
loop_
_entity_poly.entity_id
_entity_poly.type
_entity_poly.pdbx_seq_one_letter_code
_entity_poly.pdbx_strand_id
1 'polypeptide(L)'
;MKYEEQERKIYAKYDDKTIRVYQAYNNKIADEAIKLGTFGEHFSLTRMTWIKPSFLWMMYRCGWAEKENQERVLAIDIKREAFDEIVKNSVISSYKPNLGITEDEWKEEVKNSLVRCQWDPERDIHGKPIGRRSIQLGIRGETVKKYVNEWIVKITDITDDVKRIKQSIDNGTFKENLLPEEKEYIIK
;
A
#
# COMPACT_ATOMS: atom_id res chain seq x y z
N MET A 1 -13.37 -6.24 25.87
CA MET A 1 -12.46 -5.11 25.66
C MET A 1 -12.91 -4.38 24.40
N LYS A 2 -13.39 -3.17 24.57
CA LYS A 2 -13.82 -2.33 23.46
C LYS A 2 -12.58 -1.96 22.63
N TYR A 3 -12.46 -2.52 21.44
CA TYR A 3 -11.64 -1.92 20.39
C TYR A 3 -12.41 -0.70 19.87
N GLU A 4 -12.46 0.35 20.68
CA GLU A 4 -12.91 1.65 20.30
C GLU A 4 -12.08 2.07 19.09
N GLU A 5 -12.76 2.67 18.12
CA GLU A 5 -12.29 3.25 16.88
C GLU A 5 -10.80 3.63 16.91
N GLN A 6 -9.97 2.62 16.69
CA GLN A 6 -8.55 2.85 16.48
C GLN A 6 -8.45 3.79 15.30
N GLU A 7 -7.82 4.89 15.53
CA GLU A 7 -7.69 6.04 14.66
C GLU A 7 -7.36 5.62 13.22
N ARG A 8 -8.35 5.71 12.32
CA ARG A 8 -8.20 5.41 10.90
C ARG A 8 -7.65 6.63 10.20
N LYS A 9 -6.40 6.96 10.49
CA LYS A 9 -5.66 8.00 9.82
C LYS A 9 -4.70 7.40 8.79
N ILE A 10 -4.59 8.04 7.65
CA ILE A 10 -3.62 7.65 6.63
C ILE A 10 -2.30 8.31 6.96
N TYR A 11 -1.24 7.53 7.07
CA TYR A 11 0.14 8.02 7.17
C TYR A 11 0.88 7.63 5.91
N ALA A 12 1.59 8.58 5.32
CA ALA A 12 2.31 8.39 4.07
C ALA A 12 3.48 9.36 3.95
N LYS A 13 4.44 9.02 3.11
CA LYS A 13 5.41 9.98 2.57
C LYS A 13 4.77 10.68 1.38
N TYR A 14 4.70 12.01 1.40
CA TYR A 14 4.12 12.80 0.32
C TYR A 14 4.73 14.20 0.22
N ASP A 15 4.56 14.80 -0.94
CA ASP A 15 4.85 16.20 -1.21
C ASP A 15 3.62 16.92 -1.78
N ASP A 16 3.79 18.07 -2.41
CA ASP A 16 2.67 18.85 -2.98
C ASP A 16 2.00 18.15 -4.18
N LYS A 17 2.69 17.28 -4.88
CA LYS A 17 2.25 16.65 -6.14
C LYS A 17 2.01 15.15 -6.03
N THR A 18 2.81 14.47 -5.22
CA THR A 18 2.82 13.01 -5.16
C THR A 18 2.63 12.46 -3.75
N ILE A 19 2.15 11.23 -3.70
CA ILE A 19 2.10 10.39 -2.50
C ILE A 19 2.74 9.05 -2.81
N ARG A 20 3.52 8.54 -1.87
CA ARG A 20 4.21 7.26 -2.00
C ARG A 20 3.35 6.11 -1.54
N VAL A 21 3.31 5.08 -2.36
CA VAL A 21 2.76 3.77 -2.02
C VAL A 21 3.82 2.71 -2.27
N TYR A 22 3.66 1.54 -1.66
CA TYR A 22 4.62 0.46 -1.76
C TYR A 22 3.96 -0.80 -2.31
N GLN A 23 4.72 -1.54 -3.14
CA GLN A 23 4.38 -2.86 -3.64
C GLN A 23 5.65 -3.72 -3.68
N ALA A 24 5.50 -5.04 -3.65
CA ALA A 24 6.61 -5.96 -3.77
C ALA A 24 6.30 -7.04 -4.81
N TYR A 25 7.27 -7.36 -5.65
CA TYR A 25 7.14 -8.27 -6.78
C TYR A 25 8.40 -9.13 -6.97
N ASN A 26 8.30 -10.11 -7.88
CA ASN A 26 9.45 -10.86 -8.36
C ASN A 26 10.34 -9.99 -9.28
N ASN A 27 11.52 -10.53 -9.61
CA ASN A 27 12.50 -9.82 -10.44
C ASN A 27 11.95 -9.39 -11.81
N LYS A 28 11.19 -10.25 -12.49
CA LYS A 28 10.68 -9.95 -13.85
C LYS A 28 9.81 -8.70 -13.87
N ILE A 29 8.84 -8.62 -12.95
CA ILE A 29 7.93 -7.46 -12.86
C ILE A 29 8.71 -6.22 -12.42
N ALA A 30 9.61 -6.36 -11.44
CA ALA A 30 10.36 -5.23 -10.90
C ALA A 30 11.36 -4.65 -11.92
N ASP A 31 12.13 -5.49 -12.59
CA ASP A 31 13.12 -5.05 -13.59
C ASP A 31 12.44 -4.33 -14.77
N GLU A 32 11.31 -4.88 -15.24
CA GLU A 32 10.51 -4.23 -16.27
C GLU A 32 9.95 -2.89 -15.79
N ALA A 33 9.39 -2.84 -14.59
CA ALA A 33 8.81 -1.61 -14.04
C ALA A 33 9.85 -0.51 -13.85
N ILE A 34 11.05 -0.84 -13.41
CA ILE A 34 12.15 0.14 -13.28
C ILE A 34 12.61 0.63 -14.66
N LYS A 35 12.73 -0.26 -15.63
CA LYS A 35 13.13 0.09 -17.00
C LYS A 35 12.12 1.01 -17.68
N LEU A 36 10.83 0.75 -17.50
CA LEU A 36 9.74 1.51 -18.15
C LEU A 36 9.32 2.76 -17.37
N GLY A 37 9.63 2.83 -16.07
CA GLY A 37 9.08 3.86 -15.18
C GLY A 37 7.59 3.65 -14.83
N THR A 38 7.01 2.54 -15.27
CA THR A 38 5.65 2.06 -14.97
C THR A 38 5.59 0.55 -15.13
N PHE A 39 4.48 -0.08 -14.77
CA PHE A 39 4.31 -1.52 -14.97
C PHE A 39 4.09 -1.88 -16.44
N GLY A 40 4.73 -2.95 -16.89
CA GLY A 40 4.68 -3.45 -18.26
C GLY A 40 3.88 -4.76 -18.41
N GLU A 41 4.24 -5.57 -19.39
CA GLU A 41 3.49 -6.78 -19.79
C GLU A 41 3.52 -7.91 -18.74
N HIS A 42 4.58 -7.96 -17.90
CA HIS A 42 4.66 -8.97 -16.85
C HIS A 42 3.74 -8.66 -15.66
N PHE A 43 3.21 -7.45 -15.58
CA PHE A 43 2.24 -7.04 -14.57
C PHE A 43 0.81 -7.34 -15.02
N SER A 44 0.02 -8.00 -14.16
CA SER A 44 -1.36 -8.37 -14.51
C SER A 44 -2.33 -7.21 -14.30
N LEU A 45 -2.94 -6.73 -15.39
CA LEU A 45 -4.03 -5.75 -15.37
C LEU A 45 -5.41 -6.37 -15.06
N THR A 46 -5.51 -7.70 -15.04
CA THR A 46 -6.78 -8.41 -14.81
C THR A 46 -6.99 -8.82 -13.37
N ARG A 47 -5.95 -8.77 -12.55
CA ARG A 47 -5.99 -9.06 -11.12
C ARG A 47 -6.10 -7.77 -10.30
N MET A 48 -6.77 -7.86 -9.15
CA MET A 48 -6.71 -6.76 -8.17
C MET A 48 -5.28 -6.61 -7.67
N THR A 49 -4.75 -5.40 -7.74
CA THR A 49 -3.47 -5.05 -7.13
C THR A 49 -3.70 -4.22 -5.88
N TRP A 50 -2.82 -4.38 -4.87
CA TRP A 50 -2.94 -3.72 -3.58
C TRP A 50 -1.79 -2.75 -3.37
N ILE A 51 -2.11 -1.48 -3.18
CA ILE A 51 -1.17 -0.42 -2.85
C ILE A 51 -1.26 -0.04 -1.37
N LYS A 52 -0.13 0.28 -0.76
CA LYS A 52 -0.01 0.52 0.68
C LYS A 52 0.85 1.75 0.92
N PRO A 53 0.33 2.81 1.57
CA PRO A 53 1.14 4.00 1.88
C PRO A 53 2.11 3.78 3.06
N SER A 54 1.83 2.84 3.97
CA SER A 54 2.73 2.54 5.08
C SER A 54 3.88 1.64 4.67
N PHE A 55 5.11 2.09 4.94
CA PHE A 55 6.33 1.32 4.73
C PHE A 55 6.38 0.07 5.61
N LEU A 56 6.15 0.22 6.91
CA LEU A 56 6.25 -0.91 7.85
C LEU A 56 5.17 -1.97 7.63
N TRP A 57 3.95 -1.58 7.25
CA TRP A 57 2.95 -2.54 6.81
C TRP A 57 3.39 -3.31 5.57
N MET A 58 4.00 -2.63 4.60
CA MET A 58 4.54 -3.31 3.42
C MET A 58 5.69 -4.27 3.81
N MET A 59 6.59 -3.86 4.71
CA MET A 59 7.68 -4.73 5.18
C MET A 59 7.15 -5.99 5.86
N TYR A 60 6.16 -5.84 6.74
CA TYR A 60 5.46 -6.97 7.34
C TYR A 60 4.84 -7.89 6.27
N ARG A 61 4.21 -7.31 5.25
CA ARG A 61 3.52 -8.06 4.20
C ARG A 61 4.47 -8.85 3.30
N CYS A 62 5.61 -8.28 2.93
CA CYS A 62 6.60 -8.93 2.07
C CYS A 62 7.73 -9.64 2.85
N GLY A 63 7.69 -9.63 4.20
CA GLY A 63 8.74 -10.21 5.03
C GLY A 63 10.11 -9.57 4.78
N TRP A 64 10.16 -8.23 4.64
CA TRP A 64 11.40 -7.51 4.36
C TRP A 64 12.11 -7.99 3.07
N ALA A 65 11.34 -8.24 2.01
CA ALA A 65 11.80 -8.75 0.72
C ALA A 65 12.29 -10.22 0.74
N GLU A 66 11.84 -11.02 1.70
CA GLU A 66 12.21 -12.44 1.79
C GLU A 66 11.12 -13.39 1.30
N LYS A 67 9.87 -12.93 1.17
CA LYS A 67 8.78 -13.78 0.66
C LYS A 67 8.92 -14.03 -0.84
N GLU A 68 8.65 -15.27 -1.24
CA GLU A 68 8.60 -15.68 -2.63
C GLU A 68 7.68 -14.78 -3.47
N ASN A 69 8.15 -14.37 -4.63
CA ASN A 69 7.50 -13.41 -5.55
C ASN A 69 7.30 -12.00 -4.97
N GLN A 70 7.98 -11.65 -3.88
CA GLN A 70 7.98 -10.33 -3.23
C GLN A 70 9.41 -9.91 -2.85
N GLU A 71 10.41 -10.38 -3.58
CA GLU A 71 11.84 -10.19 -3.29
C GLU A 71 12.32 -8.79 -3.67
N ARG A 72 11.56 -8.07 -4.49
CA ARG A 72 11.87 -6.71 -4.92
C ARG A 72 10.81 -5.74 -4.40
N VAL A 73 11.22 -4.80 -3.58
CA VAL A 73 10.33 -3.77 -3.01
C VAL A 73 10.43 -2.49 -3.80
N LEU A 74 9.28 -2.03 -4.27
CA LEU A 74 9.15 -0.84 -5.08
C LEU A 74 8.46 0.28 -4.28
N ALA A 75 9.10 1.45 -4.22
CA ALA A 75 8.48 2.69 -3.80
C ALA A 75 7.93 3.39 -5.05
N ILE A 76 6.62 3.62 -5.05
CA ILE A 76 5.89 4.13 -6.20
C ILE A 76 5.26 5.46 -5.82
N ASP A 77 5.74 6.53 -6.43
CA ASP A 77 5.17 7.86 -6.24
C ASP A 77 4.06 8.05 -7.28
N ILE A 78 2.83 8.25 -6.82
CA ILE A 78 1.65 8.49 -7.65
C ILE A 78 1.12 9.91 -7.43
N LYS A 79 0.34 10.43 -8.38
CA LYS A 79 -0.34 11.71 -8.23
C LYS A 79 -1.23 11.72 -6.99
N ARG A 80 -1.17 12.80 -6.18
CA ARG A 80 -2.00 12.92 -4.97
C ARG A 80 -3.48 12.88 -5.28
N GLU A 81 -3.90 13.60 -6.32
CA GLU A 81 -5.30 13.62 -6.79
C GLU A 81 -5.82 12.23 -7.15
N ALA A 82 -4.95 11.38 -7.72
CA ALA A 82 -5.28 10.00 -8.03
C ALA A 82 -5.46 9.14 -6.76
N PHE A 83 -4.60 9.34 -5.76
CA PHE A 83 -4.76 8.65 -4.47
C PHE A 83 -6.05 9.08 -3.77
N ASP A 84 -6.39 10.37 -3.80
CA ASP A 84 -7.63 10.89 -3.25
C ASP A 84 -8.85 10.29 -3.97
N GLU A 85 -8.81 10.21 -5.32
CA GLU A 85 -9.84 9.55 -6.14
C GLU A 85 -10.01 8.08 -5.75
N ILE A 86 -8.89 7.33 -5.60
CA ILE A 86 -8.90 5.93 -5.19
C ILE A 86 -9.56 5.76 -3.82
N VAL A 87 -9.17 6.58 -2.83
CA VAL A 87 -9.74 6.47 -1.47
C VAL A 87 -11.23 6.80 -1.46
N LYS A 88 -11.64 7.89 -2.12
CA LYS A 88 -13.05 8.32 -2.19
C LYS A 88 -13.98 7.31 -2.85
N ASN A 89 -13.48 6.57 -3.82
CA ASN A 89 -14.24 5.54 -4.54
C ASN A 89 -14.11 4.14 -3.93
N SER A 90 -13.47 4.02 -2.78
CA SER A 90 -13.23 2.70 -2.18
C SER A 90 -14.42 2.20 -1.36
N VAL A 91 -14.69 0.90 -1.49
CA VAL A 91 -15.64 0.16 -0.66
C VAL A 91 -14.86 -0.66 0.36
N ILE A 92 -15.30 -0.65 1.62
CA ILE A 92 -14.65 -1.43 2.67
C ILE A 92 -14.75 -2.93 2.38
N SER A 93 -13.62 -3.64 2.47
CA SER A 93 -13.53 -5.06 2.10
C SER A 93 -14.13 -6.04 3.12
N SER A 94 -14.52 -5.56 4.31
CA SER A 94 -15.10 -6.38 5.38
C SER A 94 -16.41 -5.78 5.86
N TYR A 95 -17.48 -6.56 5.85
CA TYR A 95 -18.78 -6.13 6.37
C TYR A 95 -18.71 -5.77 7.85
N LYS A 96 -19.42 -4.72 8.21
CA LYS A 96 -19.64 -4.32 9.61
C LYS A 96 -21.08 -3.86 9.78
N PRO A 97 -21.79 -4.31 10.85
CA PRO A 97 -23.20 -3.95 11.07
C PRO A 97 -23.49 -2.44 11.14
N ASN A 98 -22.49 -1.63 11.48
CA ASN A 98 -22.61 -0.16 11.56
C ASN A 98 -22.42 0.57 10.24
N LEU A 99 -22.35 -0.12 9.11
CA LEU A 99 -22.25 0.50 7.77
C LEU A 99 -23.57 1.15 7.31
N GLY A 100 -24.70 0.83 7.96
CA GLY A 100 -26.01 1.37 7.57
C GLY A 100 -26.65 0.69 6.36
N ILE A 101 -26.04 -0.40 5.87
CA ILE A 101 -26.52 -1.27 4.79
C ILE A 101 -26.52 -2.71 5.24
N THR A 102 -27.31 -3.55 4.59
CA THR A 102 -27.35 -4.99 4.84
C THR A 102 -26.06 -5.67 4.34
N GLU A 103 -25.79 -6.87 4.83
CA GLU A 103 -24.65 -7.66 4.36
C GLU A 103 -24.74 -8.03 2.87
N ASP A 104 -25.96 -8.24 2.36
CA ASP A 104 -26.17 -8.60 0.96
C ASP A 104 -25.99 -7.37 0.03
N GLU A 105 -26.46 -6.20 0.45
CA GLU A 105 -26.16 -4.94 -0.25
C GLU A 105 -24.65 -4.67 -0.29
N TRP A 106 -23.96 -4.84 0.85
CA TRP A 106 -22.51 -4.70 0.91
C TRP A 106 -21.78 -5.70 0.00
N LYS A 107 -22.20 -6.98 -0.05
CA LYS A 107 -21.62 -7.98 -0.97
C LYS A 107 -21.74 -7.54 -2.42
N GLU A 108 -22.88 -6.98 -2.80
CA GLU A 108 -23.10 -6.51 -4.16
C GLU A 108 -22.25 -5.27 -4.47
N GLU A 109 -22.13 -4.31 -3.52
CA GLU A 109 -21.22 -3.17 -3.67
C GLU A 109 -19.77 -3.62 -3.84
N VAL A 110 -19.27 -4.53 -2.99
CA VAL A 110 -17.90 -5.07 -3.06
C VAL A 110 -17.66 -5.80 -4.40
N LYS A 111 -18.64 -6.57 -4.86
CA LYS A 111 -18.56 -7.30 -6.13
C LYS A 111 -18.41 -6.33 -7.32
N ASN A 112 -19.13 -5.24 -7.31
CA ASN A 112 -19.14 -4.26 -8.40
C ASN A 112 -18.05 -3.19 -8.27
N SER A 113 -17.45 -3.03 -7.09
CA SER A 113 -16.44 -2.00 -6.85
C SER A 113 -15.16 -2.21 -7.66
N LEU A 114 -14.61 -1.13 -8.20
CA LEU A 114 -13.28 -1.10 -8.81
C LEU A 114 -12.17 -0.86 -7.77
N VAL A 115 -12.55 -0.36 -6.59
CA VAL A 115 -11.62 -0.06 -5.50
C VAL A 115 -12.16 -0.64 -4.20
N ARG A 116 -11.28 -1.30 -3.46
CA ARG A 116 -11.59 -1.79 -2.10
C ARG A 116 -10.59 -1.20 -1.12
N CYS A 117 -11.05 -0.84 0.07
CA CYS A 117 -10.15 -0.49 1.16
C CYS A 117 -10.21 -1.52 2.27
N GLN A 118 -9.06 -1.75 2.89
CA GLN A 118 -8.91 -2.57 4.07
C GLN A 118 -8.07 -1.83 5.10
N TRP A 119 -8.51 -1.85 6.35
CA TRP A 119 -7.78 -1.27 7.46
C TRP A 119 -7.27 -2.39 8.36
N ASP A 120 -5.95 -2.53 8.39
CA ASP A 120 -5.26 -3.55 9.18
C ASP A 120 -4.53 -2.92 10.37
N PRO A 121 -4.21 -3.67 11.42
CA PRO A 121 -3.32 -3.18 12.46
C PRO A 121 -1.96 -2.79 11.86
N GLU A 122 -1.54 -1.53 12.07
CA GLU A 122 -0.19 -1.09 11.70
C GLU A 122 0.86 -1.89 12.46
N ARG A 123 2.07 -1.97 11.95
CA ARG A 123 3.16 -2.78 12.50
C ARG A 123 4.34 -1.92 12.92
N ASP A 124 5.04 -2.39 13.96
CA ASP A 124 6.36 -1.89 14.31
C ASP A 124 7.47 -2.56 13.46
N ILE A 125 8.72 -2.19 13.70
CA ILE A 125 9.88 -2.75 13.00
C ILE A 125 10.07 -4.26 13.20
N HIS A 126 9.46 -4.84 14.24
CA HIS A 126 9.49 -6.27 14.55
C HIS A 126 8.23 -7.00 14.05
N GLY A 127 7.34 -6.31 13.34
CA GLY A 127 6.07 -6.86 12.83
C GLY A 127 4.98 -7.01 13.89
N LYS A 128 5.15 -6.46 15.09
CA LYS A 128 4.11 -6.47 16.12
C LYS A 128 3.05 -5.42 15.82
N PRO A 129 1.76 -5.72 16.07
CA PRO A 129 0.70 -4.73 15.89
C PRO A 129 0.85 -3.58 16.89
N ILE A 130 0.62 -2.36 16.40
CA ILE A 130 0.58 -1.14 17.22
C ILE A 130 -0.83 -0.56 17.26
N GLY A 131 -1.07 0.45 18.14
CA GLY A 131 -2.40 0.97 18.46
C GLY A 131 -3.11 1.75 17.34
N ARG A 132 -2.52 1.92 16.15
CA ARG A 132 -3.14 2.55 14.99
C ARG A 132 -3.40 1.56 13.87
N ARG A 133 -4.18 1.99 12.85
CA ARG A 133 -4.44 1.19 11.67
C ARG A 133 -3.74 1.74 10.45
N SER A 134 -3.40 0.84 9.53
CA SER A 134 -2.88 1.16 8.20
C SER A 134 -3.89 0.78 7.13
N ILE A 135 -4.02 1.64 6.12
CA ILE A 135 -4.87 1.38 4.96
C ILE A 135 -4.12 0.61 3.88
N GLN A 136 -4.79 -0.32 3.23
CA GLN A 136 -4.42 -0.82 1.92
C GLN A 136 -5.59 -0.68 0.95
N LEU A 137 -5.28 -0.37 -0.30
CA LEU A 137 -6.23 -0.10 -1.36
C LEU A 137 -6.05 -1.11 -2.49
N GLY A 138 -7.08 -1.92 -2.72
CA GLY A 138 -7.12 -2.86 -3.84
C GLY A 138 -7.80 -2.19 -5.03
N ILE A 139 -7.09 -2.10 -6.15
CA ILE A 139 -7.57 -1.50 -7.40
C ILE A 139 -7.64 -2.53 -8.52
N ARG A 140 -8.66 -2.45 -9.37
CA ARG A 140 -8.85 -3.36 -10.51
C ARG A 140 -9.55 -2.67 -11.69
N GLY A 141 -9.66 -3.38 -12.79
CA GLY A 141 -10.37 -2.90 -13.99
C GLY A 141 -9.80 -1.59 -14.52
N GLU A 142 -10.65 -0.62 -14.81
CA GLU A 142 -10.21 0.67 -15.34
C GLU A 142 -9.33 1.44 -14.36
N THR A 143 -9.53 1.25 -13.05
CA THR A 143 -8.70 1.92 -12.03
C THR A 143 -7.25 1.45 -12.08
N VAL A 144 -6.98 0.15 -12.24
CA VAL A 144 -5.60 -0.34 -12.37
C VAL A 144 -4.98 0.08 -13.69
N LYS A 145 -5.75 0.20 -14.77
CA LYS A 145 -5.25 0.73 -16.05
C LYS A 145 -4.84 2.20 -15.94
N LYS A 146 -5.66 3.05 -15.31
CA LYS A 146 -5.30 4.44 -15.02
C LYS A 146 -4.07 4.51 -14.11
N TYR A 147 -3.98 3.66 -13.09
CA TYR A 147 -2.83 3.57 -12.21
C TYR A 147 -1.54 3.39 -13.00
N VAL A 148 -1.49 2.41 -13.88
CA VAL A 148 -0.31 2.09 -14.69
C VAL A 148 -0.01 3.15 -15.76
N ASN A 149 -1.04 3.66 -16.45
CA ASN A 149 -0.84 4.49 -17.64
C ASN A 149 -0.78 5.99 -17.35
N GLU A 150 -1.37 6.46 -16.22
CA GLU A 150 -1.60 7.89 -16.01
C GLU A 150 -1.12 8.40 -14.65
N TRP A 151 -1.18 7.56 -13.60
CA TRP A 151 -1.04 8.01 -12.22
C TRP A 151 0.33 7.79 -11.61
N ILE A 152 1.07 6.79 -12.07
CA ILE A 152 2.45 6.57 -11.65
C ILE A 152 3.32 7.69 -12.20
N VAL A 153 4.04 8.37 -11.30
CA VAL A 153 4.99 9.44 -11.62
C VAL A 153 6.41 8.91 -11.60
N LYS A 154 6.71 8.01 -10.64
CA LYS A 154 8.05 7.45 -10.48
C LYS A 154 7.97 6.10 -9.77
N ILE A 155 8.79 5.16 -10.21
CA ILE A 155 9.07 3.90 -9.51
C ILE A 155 10.54 3.88 -9.11
N THR A 156 10.80 3.56 -7.85
CA THR A 156 12.16 3.40 -7.32
C THR A 156 12.27 2.03 -6.66
N ASP A 157 13.27 1.26 -7.06
CA ASP A 157 13.63 0.03 -6.35
C ASP A 157 14.34 0.41 -5.05
N ILE A 158 13.77 -0.01 -3.93
CA ILE A 158 14.30 0.24 -2.60
C ILE A 158 14.74 -1.05 -1.90
N THR A 159 14.89 -2.13 -2.64
CA THR A 159 15.19 -3.46 -2.08
C THR A 159 16.47 -3.47 -1.26
N ASP A 160 17.52 -2.81 -1.74
CA ASP A 160 18.80 -2.74 -1.02
C ASP A 160 18.70 -1.92 0.27
N ASP A 161 17.92 -0.82 0.24
CA ASP A 161 17.63 -0.03 1.45
C ASP A 161 16.85 -0.85 2.47
N VAL A 162 15.82 -1.58 2.02
CA VAL A 162 15.03 -2.49 2.85
C VAL A 162 15.91 -3.52 3.54
N LYS A 163 16.82 -4.17 2.81
CA LYS A 163 17.74 -5.16 3.35
C LYS A 163 18.72 -4.56 4.36
N ARG A 164 19.26 -3.37 4.08
CA ARG A 164 20.14 -2.67 5.03
C ARG A 164 19.42 -2.29 6.31
N ILE A 165 18.18 -1.80 6.23
CA ILE A 165 17.36 -1.50 7.41
C ILE A 165 17.12 -2.78 8.22
N LYS A 166 16.69 -3.86 7.56
CA LYS A 166 16.49 -5.16 8.22
C LYS A 166 17.75 -5.65 8.94
N GLN A 167 18.88 -5.60 8.27
CA GLN A 167 20.17 -5.97 8.88
C GLN A 167 20.51 -5.12 10.11
N SER A 168 20.21 -3.82 10.07
CA SER A 168 20.43 -2.95 11.23
C SER A 168 19.53 -3.29 12.42
N ILE A 169 18.28 -3.71 12.15
CA ILE A 169 17.35 -4.19 13.18
C ILE A 169 17.90 -5.49 13.81
N ASP A 170 18.32 -6.44 12.99
CA ASP A 170 18.84 -7.74 13.45
C ASP A 170 20.12 -7.62 14.26
N ASN A 171 20.97 -6.65 13.91
CA ASN A 171 22.23 -6.37 14.61
C ASN A 171 22.09 -5.42 15.80
N GLY A 172 20.87 -4.92 16.09
CA GLY A 172 20.64 -3.98 17.19
C GLY A 172 21.22 -2.57 16.97
N THR A 173 21.53 -2.19 15.73
CA THR A 173 22.11 -0.88 15.35
C THR A 173 21.09 0.05 14.67
N PHE A 174 19.83 -0.35 14.66
CA PHE A 174 18.75 0.40 14.03
C PHE A 174 18.60 1.81 14.61
N LYS A 175 18.32 2.76 13.71
CA LYS A 175 17.96 4.15 14.06
C LYS A 175 16.70 4.53 13.29
N GLU A 176 15.78 5.26 13.93
CA GLU A 176 14.50 5.65 13.34
C GLU A 176 14.63 6.48 12.06
N ASN A 177 15.68 7.28 11.92
CA ASN A 177 15.94 8.07 10.72
C ASN A 177 16.28 7.24 9.47
N LEU A 178 16.42 5.91 9.61
CA LEU A 178 16.53 5.00 8.47
C LEU A 178 15.18 4.70 7.81
N LEU A 179 14.07 4.94 8.54
CA LEU A 179 12.73 4.77 7.98
C LEU A 179 12.32 5.99 7.16
N PRO A 180 11.47 5.79 6.14
CA PRO A 180 10.84 6.91 5.45
C PRO A 180 10.04 7.78 6.44
N GLU A 181 10.16 9.10 6.33
CA GLU A 181 9.33 10.02 7.10
C GLU A 181 7.89 9.99 6.56
N GLU A 182 6.98 9.43 7.33
CA GLU A 182 5.55 9.38 7.04
C GLU A 182 4.79 10.36 7.92
N LYS A 183 3.92 11.15 7.32
CA LYS A 183 3.08 12.16 7.99
C LYS A 183 1.61 11.83 7.78
N GLU A 184 0.74 12.33 8.66
CA GLU A 184 -0.70 12.23 8.47
C GLU A 184 -1.10 12.88 7.14
N TYR A 185 -1.82 12.11 6.32
CA TYR A 185 -2.32 12.53 5.02
C TYR A 185 -3.82 12.75 5.09
N ILE A 186 -4.25 13.94 4.71
CA ILE A 186 -5.66 14.32 4.68
C ILE A 186 -6.13 14.33 3.22
N ILE A 187 -7.19 13.56 2.94
CA ILE A 187 -7.86 13.52 1.65
C ILE A 187 -8.51 14.89 1.39
N LYS A 188 -8.30 15.41 0.20
CA LYS A 188 -8.86 16.71 -0.23
C LYS A 188 -10.18 16.57 -0.96
#